data_39083c2fc81b4514eff0087028c044af
#
_entry.id   39083c2fc81b4514eff0087028c044af
#
_cell.length_a   1.000
_cell.length_b   1.000
_cell.length_c   1.000
_cell.angle_alpha   90.00
_cell.angle_beta   90.00
_cell.angle_gamma   90.00
#
_symmetry.space_group_name_H-M   'P 1'
#
loop_
_entity.id
_entity.type
_entity.pdbx_description
1 polymer ?
#
loop_
_entity_poly.entity_id
_entity_poly.type
_entity_poly.pdbx_seq_one_letter_code
_entity_poly.pdbx_strand_id
1 'polypeptide(L)'
;KDIELQDKELITSYTQNSPRRNCDLSFSNLCSWRFLYNTKFAIMDGFLLLKFWANDELVYMMPIGNGDLTKVLDALVEDAHREGEPFCLLGICSGMCSELEAFMPGKFQFTADRDYADYLYLRTDLATLAGKKFQSKRNHVNKFKRTYNYEYTPITPDRIQECLDLEAEWCKANNCDQHEGTGNERRALVYALHNFEELGLTGGILHVDGKIAAFTFGMPINQDTFGVHVEKADTSIDGAYAMINYEFANHIPEQYVYLNREEDLGIEGLRKAKLSYQPAIILEKYVACLKDEPVEAIKW
;
A
#
# COMPACT_ATOMS: atom_id res chain seq x y z
N LYS A 1 6.52 2.91 -20.92
CA LYS A 1 7.43 1.77 -20.73
C LYS A 1 7.11 1.02 -19.44
N ASP A 2 7.63 -0.21 -19.31
CA ASP A 2 7.53 -0.98 -18.07
C ASP A 2 8.28 -0.29 -16.92
N ILE A 3 7.80 -0.51 -15.68
CA ILE A 3 8.47 -0.03 -14.48
C ILE A 3 9.63 -0.97 -14.13
N GLU A 4 10.81 -0.40 -13.90
CA GLU A 4 12.00 -1.11 -13.49
C GLU A 4 12.60 -0.45 -12.23
N LEU A 5 13.45 -1.18 -11.49
CA LEU A 5 14.09 -0.67 -10.26
C LEU A 5 14.82 0.66 -10.46
N GLN A 6 15.49 0.82 -11.61
CA GLN A 6 16.19 2.04 -11.98
C GLN A 6 15.29 3.27 -12.16
N ASP A 7 13.97 3.09 -12.30
CA ASP A 7 13.00 4.18 -12.44
C ASP A 7 12.57 4.79 -11.11
N LYS A 8 13.05 4.24 -9.97
CA LYS A 8 12.67 4.66 -8.62
C LYS A 8 12.80 6.17 -8.41
N GLU A 9 13.96 6.74 -8.68
CA GLU A 9 14.20 8.17 -8.45
C GLU A 9 13.27 9.06 -9.25
N LEU A 10 13.05 8.71 -10.52
CA LEU A 10 12.13 9.45 -11.39
C LEU A 10 10.69 9.38 -10.88
N ILE A 11 10.19 8.18 -10.62
CA ILE A 11 8.80 7.98 -10.17
C ILE A 11 8.57 8.61 -8.80
N THR A 12 9.46 8.40 -7.84
CA THR A 12 9.34 8.95 -6.48
C THR A 12 9.46 10.47 -6.47
N SER A 13 10.15 11.09 -7.42
CA SER A 13 10.18 12.56 -7.55
C SER A 13 8.80 13.16 -7.79
N TYR A 14 7.88 12.42 -8.40
CA TYR A 14 6.48 12.81 -8.57
C TYR A 14 5.62 12.41 -7.37
N THR A 15 5.66 11.14 -6.97
CA THR A 15 4.76 10.61 -5.95
C THR A 15 5.01 11.23 -4.58
N GLN A 16 6.26 11.39 -4.18
CA GLN A 16 6.61 11.95 -2.86
C GLN A 16 6.32 13.45 -2.74
N ASN A 17 6.25 14.18 -3.84
CA ASN A 17 5.85 15.59 -3.86
C ASN A 17 4.33 15.79 -4.01
N SER A 18 3.58 14.71 -4.15
CA SER A 18 2.11 14.74 -4.22
C SER A 18 1.49 14.76 -2.81
N PRO A 19 0.36 15.47 -2.60
CA PRO A 19 -0.37 15.40 -1.34
C PRO A 19 -1.18 14.10 -1.17
N ARG A 20 -1.16 13.21 -2.16
CA ARG A 20 -1.92 11.97 -2.16
C ARG A 20 -1.29 10.96 -1.22
N ARG A 21 -2.12 10.24 -0.47
CA ARG A 21 -1.72 9.30 0.57
C ARG A 21 -2.06 7.85 0.29
N ASN A 22 -2.57 7.52 -0.91
CA ASN A 22 -2.94 6.15 -1.25
C ASN A 22 -1.70 5.25 -1.34
N CYS A 23 -1.83 4.04 -0.83
CA CYS A 23 -0.75 3.03 -0.87
C CYS A 23 -0.33 2.66 -2.30
N ASP A 24 -1.23 2.78 -3.28
CA ASP A 24 -0.97 2.52 -4.70
C ASP A 24 0.19 3.35 -5.28
N LEU A 25 0.50 4.49 -4.68
CA LEU A 25 1.56 5.41 -5.13
C LEU A 25 2.95 5.05 -4.59
N SER A 26 3.06 4.09 -3.71
CA SER A 26 4.35 3.58 -3.26
C SER A 26 5.11 2.93 -4.41
N PHE A 27 6.36 3.33 -4.62
CA PHE A 27 7.19 2.72 -5.66
C PHE A 27 7.37 1.22 -5.46
N SER A 28 7.47 0.78 -4.20
CA SER A 28 7.54 -0.64 -3.89
C SER A 28 6.30 -1.39 -4.38
N ASN A 29 5.10 -0.85 -4.14
CA ASN A 29 3.86 -1.47 -4.64
C ASN A 29 3.81 -1.45 -6.17
N LEU A 30 4.08 -0.31 -6.80
CA LEU A 30 4.11 -0.20 -8.27
C LEU A 30 5.06 -1.21 -8.92
N CYS A 31 6.22 -1.44 -8.32
CA CYS A 31 7.25 -2.32 -8.85
C CYS A 31 7.00 -3.80 -8.49
N SER A 32 6.65 -4.09 -7.22
CA SER A 32 6.51 -5.46 -6.73
C SER A 32 5.29 -6.19 -7.29
N TRP A 33 4.22 -5.46 -7.60
CA TRP A 33 2.98 -6.01 -8.16
C TRP A 33 2.90 -5.93 -9.69
N ARG A 34 3.91 -5.39 -10.37
CA ARG A 34 3.92 -5.24 -11.83
C ARG A 34 3.72 -6.54 -12.60
N PHE A 35 4.08 -7.68 -12.02
CA PHE A 35 3.88 -8.98 -12.65
C PHE A 35 2.40 -9.34 -12.82
N LEU A 36 1.54 -8.83 -11.93
CA LEU A 36 0.10 -9.05 -11.95
C LEU A 36 -0.60 -7.99 -12.80
N TYR A 37 -0.24 -6.74 -12.59
CA TYR A 37 -0.92 -5.58 -13.18
C TYR A 37 -0.30 -5.07 -14.49
N ASN A 38 0.81 -5.65 -14.95
CA ASN A 38 1.53 -5.19 -16.15
C ASN A 38 1.72 -3.66 -16.18
N THR A 39 2.07 -3.09 -15.02
CA THR A 39 2.12 -1.64 -14.80
C THR A 39 3.15 -0.98 -15.71
N LYS A 40 2.72 0.06 -16.40
CA LYS A 40 3.55 0.89 -17.30
C LYS A 40 3.46 2.35 -16.89
N PHE A 41 4.48 3.12 -17.25
CA PHE A 41 4.48 4.56 -17.00
C PHE A 41 5.00 5.37 -18.19
N ALA A 42 4.63 6.64 -18.18
CA ALA A 42 5.16 7.68 -19.07
C ALA A 42 5.23 9.01 -18.32
N ILE A 43 6.05 9.93 -18.87
CA ILE A 43 6.07 11.32 -18.43
C ILE A 43 5.56 12.16 -19.59
N MET A 44 4.58 13.03 -19.31
CA MET A 44 4.00 13.92 -20.30
C MET A 44 3.58 15.24 -19.65
N ASP A 45 4.03 16.36 -20.22
CA ASP A 45 3.64 17.73 -19.81
C ASP A 45 3.72 17.98 -18.29
N GLY A 46 4.78 17.48 -17.64
CA GLY A 46 4.99 17.65 -16.20
C GLY A 46 4.23 16.66 -15.31
N PHE A 47 3.59 15.66 -15.89
CA PHE A 47 2.89 14.61 -15.16
C PHE A 47 3.53 13.24 -15.32
N LEU A 48 3.56 12.48 -14.23
CA LEU A 48 3.72 11.03 -14.23
C LEU A 48 2.36 10.39 -14.55
N LEU A 49 2.33 9.56 -15.57
CA LEU A 49 1.19 8.79 -16.02
C LEU A 49 1.45 7.32 -15.75
N LEU A 50 0.46 6.65 -15.18
CA LEU A 50 0.51 5.22 -14.88
C LEU A 50 -0.68 4.54 -15.51
N LYS A 51 -0.43 3.43 -16.23
CA LYS A 51 -1.48 2.52 -16.71
C LYS A 51 -1.18 1.10 -16.32
N PHE A 52 -2.23 0.31 -16.08
CA PHE A 52 -2.13 -1.06 -15.67
C PHE A 52 -3.42 -1.83 -16.00
N TRP A 53 -3.40 -3.14 -15.87
CA TRP A 53 -4.54 -4.01 -16.12
C TRP A 53 -5.02 -4.60 -14.79
N ALA A 54 -6.28 -4.32 -14.44
CA ALA A 54 -6.95 -4.88 -13.27
C ALA A 54 -8.03 -5.85 -13.79
N ASN A 55 -7.89 -7.15 -13.51
CA ASN A 55 -8.77 -8.20 -14.02
C ASN A 55 -8.97 -8.14 -15.55
N ASP A 56 -7.86 -7.99 -16.28
CA ASP A 56 -7.80 -7.86 -17.75
C ASP A 56 -8.39 -6.57 -18.32
N GLU A 57 -8.85 -5.63 -17.48
CA GLU A 57 -9.33 -4.32 -17.91
C GLU A 57 -8.22 -3.26 -17.79
N LEU A 58 -8.05 -2.46 -18.84
CA LEU A 58 -7.10 -1.35 -18.86
C LEU A 58 -7.61 -0.19 -18.01
N VAL A 59 -6.77 0.26 -17.10
CA VAL A 59 -7.08 1.36 -16.21
C VAL A 59 -5.87 2.28 -16.02
N TYR A 60 -6.14 3.52 -15.64
CA TYR A 60 -5.10 4.53 -15.41
C TYR A 60 -5.20 5.06 -13.98
N MET A 61 -4.08 5.52 -13.45
CA MET A 61 -4.09 6.39 -12.26
C MET A 61 -4.36 7.83 -12.67
N MET A 62 -5.02 8.59 -11.80
CA MET A 62 -5.08 10.05 -11.95
C MET A 62 -3.66 10.61 -12.12
N PRO A 63 -3.35 11.39 -13.16
CA PRO A 63 -2.02 11.94 -13.39
C PRO A 63 -1.42 12.62 -12.16
N ILE A 64 -0.13 12.45 -11.93
CA ILE A 64 0.58 12.94 -10.74
C ILE A 64 1.60 13.98 -11.20
N GLY A 65 1.42 15.22 -10.82
CA GLY A 65 2.32 16.31 -11.23
C GLY A 65 1.61 17.64 -11.37
N ASN A 66 2.22 18.54 -12.12
CA ASN A 66 1.70 19.88 -12.39
C ASN A 66 1.88 20.22 -13.85
N GLY A 67 0.83 20.74 -14.48
CA GLY A 67 0.83 21.12 -15.89
C GLY A 67 -0.60 21.27 -16.43
N ASP A 68 -0.75 21.10 -17.74
CA ASP A 68 -2.06 21.10 -18.39
C ASP A 68 -2.74 19.72 -18.24
N LEU A 69 -3.51 19.58 -17.18
CA LEU A 69 -4.23 18.33 -16.87
C LEU A 69 -5.22 17.96 -17.98
N THR A 70 -5.88 18.94 -18.61
CA THR A 70 -6.83 18.72 -19.71
C THR A 70 -6.17 17.97 -20.85
N LYS A 71 -5.03 18.47 -21.32
CA LYS A 71 -4.29 17.86 -22.41
C LYS A 71 -3.82 16.43 -22.10
N VAL A 72 -3.42 16.21 -20.86
CA VAL A 72 -2.95 14.88 -20.41
C VAL A 72 -4.10 13.89 -20.31
N LEU A 73 -5.26 14.30 -19.77
CA LEU A 73 -6.44 13.44 -19.70
C LEU A 73 -6.98 13.11 -21.10
N ASP A 74 -7.00 14.07 -22.04
CA ASP A 74 -7.35 13.81 -23.44
C ASP A 74 -6.44 12.73 -24.05
N ALA A 75 -5.12 12.82 -23.80
CA ALA A 75 -4.17 11.84 -24.29
C ALA A 75 -4.38 10.43 -23.69
N LEU A 76 -4.78 10.35 -22.43
CA LEU A 76 -5.11 9.05 -21.79
C LEU A 76 -6.41 8.44 -22.35
N VAL A 77 -7.42 9.28 -22.61
CA VAL A 77 -8.66 8.85 -23.28
C VAL A 77 -8.35 8.31 -24.67
N GLU A 78 -7.53 9.02 -25.44
CA GLU A 78 -7.11 8.55 -26.78
C GLU A 78 -6.30 7.25 -26.70
N ASP A 79 -5.46 7.06 -25.67
CA ASP A 79 -4.67 5.84 -25.48
C ASP A 79 -5.61 4.66 -25.16
N ALA A 80 -6.59 4.82 -24.28
CA ALA A 80 -7.58 3.80 -23.96
C ALA A 80 -8.37 3.36 -25.21
N HIS A 81 -8.90 4.33 -25.96
CA HIS A 81 -9.65 4.05 -27.18
C HIS A 81 -8.82 3.37 -28.29
N ARG A 82 -7.52 3.66 -28.36
CA ARG A 82 -6.59 3.02 -29.28
C ARG A 82 -6.36 1.55 -28.92
N GLU A 83 -6.35 1.24 -27.64
CA GLU A 83 -6.27 -0.15 -27.13
C GLU A 83 -7.63 -0.88 -27.27
N GLY A 84 -8.71 -0.16 -27.59
CA GLY A 84 -10.07 -0.71 -27.70
C GLY A 84 -10.80 -0.83 -26.36
N GLU A 85 -10.33 -0.14 -25.34
CA GLU A 85 -10.81 -0.23 -23.97
C GLU A 85 -11.54 1.04 -23.55
N PRO A 86 -12.50 0.96 -22.60
CA PRO A 86 -13.12 2.13 -22.00
C PRO A 86 -12.11 2.90 -21.15
N PHE A 87 -12.30 4.21 -21.04
CA PHE A 87 -11.43 5.03 -20.20
C PHE A 87 -11.90 5.03 -18.74
N CYS A 88 -11.07 4.49 -17.86
CA CYS A 88 -11.28 4.47 -16.42
C CYS A 88 -10.03 4.89 -15.64
N LEU A 89 -10.25 5.67 -14.61
CA LEU A 89 -9.24 6.10 -13.64
C LEU A 89 -9.45 5.39 -12.30
N LEU A 90 -8.39 4.87 -11.70
CA LEU A 90 -8.39 4.26 -10.38
C LEU A 90 -7.70 5.15 -9.34
N GLY A 91 -7.94 4.84 -8.06
CA GLY A 91 -7.30 5.52 -6.95
C GLY A 91 -7.73 6.97 -6.77
N ILE A 92 -8.91 7.34 -7.27
CA ILE A 92 -9.44 8.69 -7.18
C ILE A 92 -9.92 8.96 -5.75
N CYS A 93 -9.33 9.95 -5.08
CA CYS A 93 -9.81 10.45 -3.80
C CYS A 93 -10.83 11.58 -4.01
N SER A 94 -11.63 11.88 -3.00
CA SER A 94 -12.78 12.81 -3.10
C SER A 94 -12.45 14.18 -3.72
N GLY A 95 -11.28 14.76 -3.42
CA GLY A 95 -10.83 16.02 -4.03
C GLY A 95 -10.64 15.93 -5.54
N MET A 96 -10.14 14.79 -6.03
CA MET A 96 -9.92 14.54 -7.46
C MET A 96 -11.23 14.34 -8.23
N CYS A 97 -12.27 13.85 -7.59
CA CYS A 97 -13.62 13.78 -8.20
C CYS A 97 -14.09 15.16 -8.64
N SER A 98 -13.87 16.19 -7.81
CA SER A 98 -14.21 17.57 -8.14
C SER A 98 -13.36 18.12 -9.29
N GLU A 99 -12.08 17.77 -9.37
CA GLU A 99 -11.20 18.15 -10.49
C GLU A 99 -11.69 17.53 -11.81
N LEU A 100 -12.04 16.25 -11.81
CA LEU A 100 -12.58 15.55 -12.97
C LEU A 100 -13.94 16.11 -13.41
N GLU A 101 -14.81 16.43 -12.46
CA GLU A 101 -16.10 17.10 -12.76
C GLU A 101 -15.91 18.51 -13.34
N ALA A 102 -14.89 19.25 -12.91
CA ALA A 102 -14.55 20.55 -13.50
C ALA A 102 -13.97 20.39 -14.92
N PHE A 103 -13.23 19.32 -15.18
CA PHE A 103 -12.65 19.04 -16.49
C PHE A 103 -13.68 18.59 -17.51
N MET A 104 -14.52 17.61 -17.18
CA MET A 104 -15.59 17.07 -18.03
C MET A 104 -16.91 17.00 -17.25
N PRO A 105 -17.66 18.10 -17.13
CA PRO A 105 -18.88 18.14 -16.31
C PRO A 105 -19.90 17.08 -16.70
N GLY A 106 -20.29 16.27 -15.72
CA GLY A 106 -21.32 15.24 -15.88
C GLY A 106 -20.90 14.02 -16.72
N LYS A 107 -19.66 13.92 -17.16
CA LYS A 107 -19.18 12.83 -18.02
C LYS A 107 -18.72 11.59 -17.26
N PHE A 108 -18.26 11.74 -16.02
CA PHE A 108 -17.77 10.63 -15.22
C PHE A 108 -18.86 9.98 -14.36
N GLN A 109 -18.76 8.68 -14.24
CA GLN A 109 -19.42 7.91 -13.19
C GLN A 109 -18.38 7.53 -12.16
N PHE A 110 -18.66 7.82 -10.88
CA PHE A 110 -17.78 7.49 -9.75
C PHE A 110 -18.36 6.31 -8.97
N THR A 111 -17.56 5.31 -8.72
CA THR A 111 -17.91 4.14 -7.90
C THR A 111 -16.83 3.92 -6.84
N ALA A 112 -17.25 3.74 -5.59
CA ALA A 112 -16.33 3.39 -4.51
C ALA A 112 -16.63 1.99 -3.99
N ASP A 113 -15.58 1.25 -3.66
CA ASP A 113 -15.70 0.00 -2.94
C ASP A 113 -14.97 0.12 -1.61
N ARG A 114 -15.71 -0.10 -0.51
CA ARG A 114 -15.19 0.00 0.86
C ARG A 114 -14.04 -0.98 1.12
N ASP A 115 -14.00 -2.08 0.40
CA ASP A 115 -12.99 -3.14 0.58
C ASP A 115 -11.59 -2.67 0.18
N TYR A 116 -11.51 -1.66 -0.68
CA TYR A 116 -10.27 -1.06 -1.18
C TYR A 116 -9.91 0.29 -0.56
N ALA A 117 -10.59 0.69 0.52
CA ALA A 117 -10.23 1.90 1.25
C ALA A 117 -8.97 1.70 2.09
N ASP A 118 -8.04 2.66 2.03
CA ASP A 118 -6.82 2.61 2.84
C ASP A 118 -7.07 3.02 4.29
N TYR A 119 -6.34 2.39 5.20
CA TYR A 119 -6.37 2.72 6.63
C TYR A 119 -5.17 3.56 7.01
N LEU A 120 -5.40 4.83 7.30
CA LEU A 120 -4.37 5.76 7.75
C LEU A 120 -4.49 6.00 9.27
N TYR A 121 -3.39 5.84 9.96
CA TYR A 121 -3.27 6.04 11.40
C TYR A 121 -2.34 7.20 11.69
N LEU A 122 -2.57 7.93 12.79
CA LEU A 122 -1.53 8.83 13.28
C LEU A 122 -0.35 8.00 13.78
N ARG A 123 0.86 8.29 13.29
CA ARG A 123 2.07 7.62 13.76
C ARG A 123 2.19 7.68 15.27
N THR A 124 1.90 8.84 15.86
CA THR A 124 1.95 9.05 17.32
C THR A 124 0.97 8.17 18.08
N ASP A 125 -0.21 7.89 17.53
CA ASP A 125 -1.18 6.98 18.14
C ASP A 125 -0.64 5.54 18.21
N LEU A 126 -0.04 5.06 17.14
CA LEU A 126 0.54 3.71 17.08
C LEU A 126 1.84 3.59 17.89
N ALA A 127 2.65 4.64 17.91
CA ALA A 127 3.92 4.69 18.63
C ALA A 127 3.75 4.79 20.16
N THR A 128 2.69 5.43 20.64
CA THR A 128 2.47 5.64 22.07
C THR A 128 1.37 4.77 22.65
N LEU A 129 0.37 4.41 21.86
CA LEU A 129 -0.87 3.76 22.27
C LEU A 129 -1.53 4.49 23.47
N ALA A 130 -1.43 5.82 23.47
CA ALA A 130 -1.89 6.66 24.58
C ALA A 130 -3.43 6.79 24.59
N GLY A 131 -3.97 7.01 25.76
CA GLY A 131 -5.40 7.23 25.95
C GLY A 131 -6.24 5.97 26.13
N LYS A 132 -7.51 6.17 26.49
CA LYS A 132 -8.45 5.09 26.82
C LYS A 132 -8.76 4.19 25.61
N LYS A 133 -8.87 4.78 24.41
CA LYS A 133 -9.19 4.07 23.17
C LYS A 133 -8.16 3.00 22.80
N PHE A 134 -6.90 3.14 23.24
CA PHE A 134 -5.81 2.19 22.97
C PHE A 134 -5.47 1.30 24.17
N GLN A 135 -6.23 1.33 25.24
CA GLN A 135 -5.90 0.58 26.46
C GLN A 135 -5.72 -0.92 26.19
N SER A 136 -6.58 -1.52 25.37
CA SER A 136 -6.46 -2.95 25.02
C SER A 136 -5.14 -3.24 24.29
N LYS A 137 -4.78 -2.42 23.30
CA LYS A 137 -3.54 -2.58 22.52
C LYS A 137 -2.30 -2.38 23.40
N ARG A 138 -2.32 -1.38 24.25
CA ARG A 138 -1.25 -1.12 25.23
C ARG A 138 -1.09 -2.28 26.21
N ASN A 139 -2.18 -2.88 26.65
CA ASN A 139 -2.14 -4.06 27.52
C ASN A 139 -1.49 -5.26 26.82
N HIS A 140 -1.78 -5.49 25.53
CA HIS A 140 -1.13 -6.55 24.75
C HIS A 140 0.39 -6.31 24.62
N VAL A 141 0.81 -5.09 24.27
CA VAL A 141 2.22 -4.72 24.19
C VAL A 141 2.92 -4.89 25.56
N ASN A 142 2.32 -4.41 26.64
CA ASN A 142 2.88 -4.53 27.98
C ASN A 142 2.95 -6.00 28.46
N LYS A 143 1.96 -6.82 28.10
CA LYS A 143 1.99 -8.27 28.38
C LYS A 143 3.16 -8.91 27.64
N PHE A 144 3.32 -8.63 26.36
CA PHE A 144 4.43 -9.12 25.54
C PHE A 144 5.78 -8.80 26.16
N LYS A 145 6.00 -7.53 26.52
CA LYS A 145 7.24 -7.04 27.16
C LYS A 145 7.58 -7.75 28.46
N ARG A 146 6.58 -8.18 29.23
CA ARG A 146 6.78 -8.92 30.49
C ARG A 146 6.96 -10.42 30.28
N THR A 147 6.41 -10.98 29.18
CA THR A 147 6.37 -12.42 28.95
C THR A 147 7.60 -12.91 28.23
N TYR A 148 8.11 -12.12 27.28
CA TYR A 148 9.15 -12.55 26.36
C TYR A 148 10.45 -11.75 26.52
N ASN A 149 11.57 -12.45 26.36
CA ASN A 149 12.85 -11.81 26.11
C ASN A 149 12.93 -11.50 24.60
N TYR A 150 12.73 -10.22 24.25
CA TYR A 150 12.60 -9.79 22.86
C TYR A 150 13.63 -8.74 22.48
N GLU A 151 13.92 -8.67 21.20
CA GLU A 151 14.79 -7.66 20.60
C GLU A 151 14.16 -7.18 19.29
N TYR A 152 14.19 -5.87 19.04
CA TYR A 152 13.85 -5.29 17.74
C TYR A 152 15.11 -4.83 17.03
N THR A 153 15.26 -5.22 15.76
CA THR A 153 16.40 -4.82 14.91
C THR A 153 15.91 -4.39 13.53
N PRO A 154 16.61 -3.46 12.86
CA PRO A 154 16.28 -3.13 11.48
C PRO A 154 16.52 -4.31 10.55
N ILE A 155 15.77 -4.36 9.43
CA ILE A 155 16.05 -5.29 8.34
C ILE A 155 17.30 -4.79 7.62
N THR A 156 18.30 -5.65 7.53
CA THR A 156 19.56 -5.45 6.78
C THR A 156 19.75 -6.58 5.78
N PRO A 157 20.59 -6.43 4.73
CA PRO A 157 20.75 -7.45 3.68
C PRO A 157 21.08 -8.85 4.22
N ASP A 158 21.86 -8.96 5.26
CA ASP A 158 22.23 -10.22 5.92
C ASP A 158 21.07 -10.86 6.70
N ARG A 159 19.99 -10.13 6.95
CA ARG A 159 18.79 -10.59 7.67
C ARG A 159 17.58 -10.90 6.78
N ILE A 160 17.68 -10.67 5.49
CA ILE A 160 16.60 -10.96 4.53
C ILE A 160 16.18 -12.43 4.57
N GLN A 161 17.15 -13.34 4.70
CA GLN A 161 16.84 -14.77 4.68
C GLN A 161 15.94 -15.19 5.85
N GLU A 162 16.14 -14.66 7.05
CA GLU A 162 15.25 -15.00 8.17
C GLU A 162 13.82 -14.49 7.99
N CYS A 163 13.63 -13.34 7.29
CA CYS A 163 12.31 -12.86 6.91
C CYS A 163 11.64 -13.80 5.88
N LEU A 164 12.40 -14.25 4.88
CA LEU A 164 11.92 -15.21 3.88
C LEU A 164 11.54 -16.55 4.52
N ASP A 165 12.32 -17.03 5.49
CA ASP A 165 12.05 -18.27 6.22
C ASP A 165 10.75 -18.17 7.03
N LEU A 166 10.54 -17.07 7.77
CA LEU A 166 9.28 -16.83 8.50
C LEU A 166 8.07 -16.71 7.55
N GLU A 167 8.25 -16.03 6.41
CA GLU A 167 7.19 -15.95 5.39
C GLU A 167 6.84 -17.34 4.85
N ALA A 168 7.81 -18.18 4.58
CA ALA A 168 7.59 -19.54 4.09
C ALA A 168 6.82 -20.38 5.12
N GLU A 169 7.17 -20.29 6.40
CA GLU A 169 6.45 -20.95 7.49
C GLU A 169 5.02 -20.42 7.63
N TRP A 170 4.84 -19.11 7.59
CA TRP A 170 3.55 -18.46 7.65
C TRP A 170 2.65 -18.90 6.49
N CYS A 171 3.21 -18.91 5.29
CA CYS A 171 2.50 -19.30 4.08
C CYS A 171 2.09 -20.77 4.10
N LYS A 172 2.95 -21.65 4.58
CA LYS A 172 2.64 -23.07 4.79
C LYS A 172 1.50 -23.25 5.78
N ALA A 173 1.50 -22.51 6.89
CA ALA A 173 0.46 -22.55 7.91
C ALA A 173 -0.89 -22.02 7.41
N ASN A 174 -0.90 -21.09 6.45
CA ASN A 174 -2.10 -20.45 5.89
C ASN A 174 -2.50 -20.97 4.50
N ASN A 175 -1.86 -22.03 3.99
CA ASN A 175 -2.14 -22.65 2.69
C ASN A 175 -2.14 -21.64 1.51
N CYS A 176 -1.15 -20.74 1.46
CA CYS A 176 -1.07 -19.68 0.44
C CYS A 176 -1.15 -20.21 -0.99
N ASP A 177 -0.54 -21.38 -1.25
CA ASP A 177 -0.51 -21.99 -2.59
C ASP A 177 -1.90 -22.46 -3.09
N GLN A 178 -2.90 -22.50 -2.21
CA GLN A 178 -4.27 -22.90 -2.53
C GLN A 178 -5.18 -21.72 -2.88
N HIS A 179 -4.70 -20.47 -2.67
CA HIS A 179 -5.46 -19.25 -2.89
C HIS A 179 -4.64 -18.27 -3.73
N GLU A 180 -5.15 -17.90 -4.89
CA GLU A 180 -4.47 -17.02 -5.84
C GLU A 180 -4.04 -15.67 -5.22
N GLY A 181 -4.93 -15.04 -4.44
CA GLY A 181 -4.64 -13.76 -3.79
C GLY A 181 -3.45 -13.82 -2.83
N THR A 182 -3.37 -14.84 -1.96
CA THR A 182 -2.24 -15.02 -1.05
C THR A 182 -0.96 -15.47 -1.77
N GLY A 183 -1.09 -16.21 -2.86
CA GLY A 183 0.04 -16.57 -3.72
C GLY A 183 0.65 -15.35 -4.42
N ASN A 184 -0.18 -14.45 -4.92
CA ASN A 184 0.26 -13.19 -5.52
C ASN A 184 0.90 -12.25 -4.47
N GLU A 185 0.30 -12.12 -3.29
CA GLU A 185 0.89 -11.37 -2.17
C GLU A 185 2.28 -11.90 -1.83
N ARG A 186 2.42 -13.22 -1.68
CA ARG A 186 3.71 -13.86 -1.42
C ARG A 186 4.73 -13.53 -2.50
N ARG A 187 4.35 -13.61 -3.79
CA ARG A 187 5.26 -13.29 -4.90
C ARG A 187 5.74 -11.85 -4.84
N ALA A 188 4.85 -10.90 -4.58
CA ALA A 188 5.20 -9.49 -4.42
C ALA A 188 6.11 -9.26 -3.20
N LEU A 189 5.81 -9.89 -2.07
CA LEU A 189 6.60 -9.81 -0.84
C LEU A 189 8.02 -10.37 -1.02
N VAL A 190 8.16 -11.54 -1.63
CA VAL A 190 9.46 -12.17 -1.90
C VAL A 190 10.28 -11.31 -2.85
N TYR A 191 9.65 -10.76 -3.91
CA TYR A 191 10.32 -9.82 -4.79
C TYR A 191 10.82 -8.57 -4.03
N ALA A 192 10.00 -8.02 -3.16
CA ALA A 192 10.35 -6.85 -2.35
C ALA A 192 11.53 -7.13 -1.41
N LEU A 193 11.55 -8.27 -0.73
CA LEU A 193 12.65 -8.67 0.13
C LEU A 193 13.96 -8.86 -0.65
N HIS A 194 13.92 -9.49 -1.83
CA HIS A 194 15.11 -9.66 -2.66
C HIS A 194 15.66 -8.36 -3.26
N ASN A 195 14.84 -7.32 -3.36
CA ASN A 195 15.23 -6.00 -3.90
C ASN A 195 15.06 -4.89 -2.84
N PHE A 196 15.28 -5.22 -1.58
CA PHE A 196 14.95 -4.37 -0.44
C PHE A 196 15.62 -3.00 -0.48
N GLU A 197 16.92 -2.98 -0.75
CA GLU A 197 17.70 -1.74 -0.84
C GLU A 197 17.38 -0.96 -2.11
N GLU A 198 17.29 -1.63 -3.25
CA GLU A 198 16.98 -1.00 -4.55
C GLU A 198 15.58 -0.36 -4.54
N LEU A 199 14.62 -0.98 -3.89
CA LEU A 199 13.28 -0.40 -3.70
C LEU A 199 13.28 0.76 -2.69
N GLY A 200 14.31 0.88 -1.86
CA GLY A 200 14.38 1.89 -0.80
C GLY A 200 13.48 1.59 0.38
N LEU A 201 13.31 0.30 0.68
CA LEU A 201 12.48 -0.15 1.80
C LEU A 201 13.16 0.08 3.14
N THR A 202 12.35 0.31 4.16
CA THR A 202 12.75 0.33 5.57
C THR A 202 11.89 -0.67 6.32
N GLY A 203 12.49 -1.43 7.21
CA GLY A 203 11.76 -2.44 7.97
C GLY A 203 12.42 -2.82 9.27
N GLY A 204 11.73 -3.64 10.03
CA GLY A 204 12.19 -4.16 11.32
C GLY A 204 11.82 -5.61 11.56
N ILE A 205 12.61 -6.26 12.37
CA ILE A 205 12.48 -7.65 12.78
C ILE A 205 12.33 -7.68 14.30
N LEU A 206 11.37 -8.46 14.77
CA LEU A 206 11.19 -8.78 16.17
C LEU A 206 11.70 -10.20 16.42
N HIS A 207 12.67 -10.35 17.32
CA HIS A 207 13.13 -11.64 17.81
C HIS A 207 12.59 -11.91 19.21
N VAL A 208 12.29 -13.16 19.50
CA VAL A 208 11.96 -13.69 20.82
C VAL A 208 12.89 -14.87 21.11
N ASP A 209 13.64 -14.76 22.20
CA ASP A 209 14.67 -15.76 22.58
C ASP A 209 15.66 -16.08 21.42
N GLY A 210 16.03 -15.06 20.67
CA GLY A 210 16.96 -15.14 19.55
C GLY A 210 16.38 -15.71 18.24
N LYS A 211 15.10 -16.02 18.18
CA LYS A 211 14.40 -16.50 16.98
C LYS A 211 13.48 -15.41 16.43
N ILE A 212 13.37 -15.33 15.11
CA ILE A 212 12.45 -14.40 14.46
C ILE A 212 11.01 -14.71 14.87
N ALA A 213 10.31 -13.69 15.34
CA ALA A 213 8.90 -13.75 15.74
C ALA A 213 8.00 -12.94 14.81
N ALA A 214 8.51 -11.86 14.24
CA ALA A 214 7.77 -11.03 13.30
C ALA A 214 8.72 -10.16 12.47
N PHE A 215 8.23 -9.68 11.32
CA PHE A 215 8.88 -8.63 10.55
C PHE A 215 7.86 -7.73 9.87
N THR A 216 8.28 -6.54 9.53
CA THR A 216 7.48 -5.54 8.81
C THR A 216 8.36 -4.67 7.96
N PHE A 217 7.85 -4.17 6.85
CA PHE A 217 8.54 -3.18 6.04
C PHE A 217 7.60 -2.31 5.23
N GLY A 218 8.12 -1.20 4.78
CA GLY A 218 7.44 -0.27 3.91
C GLY A 218 8.37 0.83 3.42
N MET A 219 7.77 1.89 2.87
CA MET A 219 8.51 3.05 2.39
C MET A 219 7.62 4.31 2.42
N PRO A 220 8.21 5.52 2.32
CA PRO A 220 7.43 6.74 2.20
C PRO A 220 6.52 6.72 0.95
N ILE A 221 5.26 7.13 1.12
CA ILE A 221 4.34 7.40 0.02
C ILE A 221 4.51 8.85 -0.43
N ASN A 222 4.52 9.78 0.52
CA ASN A 222 4.80 11.20 0.29
C ASN A 222 5.54 11.80 1.50
N GLN A 223 5.59 13.14 1.61
CA GLN A 223 6.35 13.84 2.64
C GLN A 223 5.81 13.64 4.06
N ASP A 224 4.52 13.33 4.24
CA ASP A 224 3.87 13.19 5.54
C ASP A 224 3.31 11.79 5.84
N THR A 225 3.37 10.88 4.86
CA THR A 225 2.77 9.54 4.95
C THR A 225 3.78 8.45 4.63
N PHE A 226 3.93 7.50 5.55
CA PHE A 226 4.71 6.29 5.36
C PHE A 226 3.78 5.09 5.13
N GLY A 227 4.04 4.32 4.07
CA GLY A 227 3.29 3.11 3.77
C GLY A 227 3.91 1.89 4.46
N VAL A 228 3.10 1.16 5.22
CA VAL A 228 3.46 -0.14 5.81
C VAL A 228 2.89 -1.23 4.91
N HIS A 229 3.74 -1.85 4.09
CA HIS A 229 3.30 -2.76 3.03
C HIS A 229 3.13 -4.20 3.48
N VAL A 230 3.97 -4.63 4.42
CA VAL A 230 4.00 -6.00 4.90
C VAL A 230 4.14 -6.01 6.42
N GLU A 231 3.38 -6.90 7.05
CA GLU A 231 3.49 -7.21 8.47
C GLU A 231 3.18 -8.70 8.64
N LYS A 232 4.16 -9.50 9.03
CA LYS A 232 4.04 -10.94 9.24
C LYS A 232 4.56 -11.32 10.62
N ALA A 233 3.86 -12.23 11.27
CA ALA A 233 4.25 -12.71 12.60
C ALA A 233 3.97 -14.19 12.76
N ASP A 234 4.77 -14.84 13.59
CA ASP A 234 4.49 -16.19 14.10
C ASP A 234 3.26 -16.13 15.02
N THR A 235 2.17 -16.73 14.59
CA THR A 235 0.89 -16.72 15.31
C THR A 235 0.91 -17.53 16.59
N SER A 236 1.92 -18.38 16.80
CA SER A 236 2.13 -19.10 18.05
C SER A 236 2.65 -18.23 19.19
N ILE A 237 3.20 -17.05 18.85
CA ILE A 237 3.72 -16.07 19.81
C ILE A 237 2.65 -15.01 20.07
N ASP A 238 1.99 -15.11 21.20
CA ASP A 238 0.89 -14.18 21.57
C ASP A 238 1.37 -12.72 21.63
N GLY A 239 0.72 -11.86 20.88
CA GLY A 239 1.01 -10.43 20.81
C GLY A 239 2.13 -10.02 19.86
N ALA A 240 2.70 -10.93 19.07
CA ALA A 240 3.78 -10.61 18.14
C ALA A 240 3.37 -9.56 17.09
N TYR A 241 2.16 -9.65 16.52
CA TYR A 241 1.64 -8.61 15.62
C TYR A 241 1.50 -7.24 16.28
N ALA A 242 0.96 -7.19 17.50
CA ALA A 242 0.82 -5.93 18.23
C ALA A 242 2.20 -5.31 18.55
N MET A 243 3.16 -6.16 18.90
CA MET A 243 4.49 -5.71 19.27
C MET A 243 5.29 -5.21 18.08
N ILE A 244 5.29 -5.92 16.93
CA ILE A 244 6.01 -5.44 15.74
C ILE A 244 5.42 -4.14 15.21
N ASN A 245 4.09 -3.98 15.23
CA ASN A 245 3.43 -2.74 14.85
C ASN A 245 3.85 -1.57 15.75
N TYR A 246 3.85 -1.79 17.07
CA TYR A 246 4.27 -0.80 18.05
C TYR A 246 5.74 -0.39 17.87
N GLU A 247 6.64 -1.36 17.75
CA GLU A 247 8.08 -1.09 17.58
C GLU A 247 8.35 -0.36 16.27
N PHE A 248 7.75 -0.81 15.17
CA PHE A 248 7.96 -0.17 13.87
C PHE A 248 7.49 1.28 13.86
N ALA A 249 6.31 1.57 14.42
CA ALA A 249 5.80 2.94 14.54
C ALA A 249 6.76 3.86 15.32
N ASN A 250 7.46 3.32 16.33
CA ASN A 250 8.47 4.06 17.09
C ASN A 250 9.78 4.28 16.31
N HIS A 251 10.05 3.48 15.29
CA HIS A 251 11.27 3.59 14.49
C HIS A 251 11.07 4.32 13.15
N ILE A 252 9.84 4.61 12.77
CA ILE A 252 9.54 5.47 11.62
C ILE A 252 9.80 6.94 12.00
N PRO A 253 10.52 7.72 11.16
CA PRO A 253 10.83 9.11 11.44
C PRO A 253 9.60 9.97 11.77
N GLU A 254 9.75 10.89 12.70
CA GLU A 254 8.64 11.74 13.20
C GLU A 254 8.04 12.69 12.17
N GLN A 255 8.76 12.94 11.07
CA GLN A 255 8.23 13.73 9.95
C GLN A 255 6.99 13.10 9.32
N TYR A 256 6.85 11.77 9.39
CA TYR A 256 5.66 11.07 8.88
C TYR A 256 4.54 11.14 9.92
N VAL A 257 3.55 11.95 9.62
CA VAL A 257 2.37 12.14 10.49
C VAL A 257 1.46 10.93 10.42
N TYR A 258 1.34 10.32 9.22
CA TYR A 258 0.45 9.20 8.96
C TYR A 258 1.22 7.93 8.62
N LEU A 259 0.69 6.80 9.10
CA LEU A 259 1.04 5.46 8.64
C LEU A 259 -0.14 4.90 7.84
N ASN A 260 0.07 4.62 6.55
CA ASN A 260 -0.92 3.94 5.72
C ASN A 260 -0.65 2.43 5.78
N ARG A 261 -1.58 1.67 6.34
CA ARG A 261 -1.50 0.21 6.48
C ARG A 261 -2.37 -0.52 5.44
N GLU A 262 -2.60 0.11 4.31
CA GLU A 262 -3.29 -0.43 3.14
C GLU A 262 -4.74 -0.85 3.40
N GLU A 263 -5.32 -1.66 2.52
CA GLU A 263 -6.73 -2.05 2.50
C GLU A 263 -7.02 -3.26 3.40
N ASP A 264 -8.31 -3.57 3.59
CA ASP A 264 -8.75 -4.81 4.22
C ASP A 264 -9.25 -5.88 3.23
N LEU A 265 -9.41 -5.51 1.95
CA LEU A 265 -9.83 -6.40 0.85
C LEU A 265 -11.14 -7.16 1.12
N GLY A 266 -12.03 -6.60 1.95
CA GLY A 266 -13.30 -7.25 2.33
C GLY A 266 -13.13 -8.43 3.31
N ILE A 267 -11.91 -8.68 3.81
CA ILE A 267 -11.64 -9.75 4.77
C ILE A 267 -12.07 -9.29 6.16
N GLU A 268 -13.16 -9.89 6.68
CA GLU A 268 -13.80 -9.47 7.93
C GLU A 268 -12.84 -9.43 9.12
N GLY A 269 -12.01 -10.45 9.29
CA GLY A 269 -11.01 -10.52 10.37
C GLY A 269 -9.95 -9.41 10.25
N LEU A 270 -9.48 -9.12 9.04
CA LEU A 270 -8.52 -8.06 8.78
C LEU A 270 -9.15 -6.67 9.01
N ARG A 271 -10.37 -6.46 8.53
CA ARG A 271 -11.17 -5.24 8.78
C ARG A 271 -11.33 -4.96 10.27
N LYS A 272 -11.74 -5.97 11.04
CA LYS A 272 -11.88 -5.87 12.48
C LYS A 272 -10.56 -5.52 13.17
N ALA A 273 -9.47 -6.17 12.77
CA ALA A 273 -8.14 -5.88 13.30
C ALA A 273 -7.71 -4.44 13.01
N LYS A 274 -7.85 -3.98 11.76
CA LYS A 274 -7.50 -2.62 11.35
C LYS A 274 -8.33 -1.55 12.06
N LEU A 275 -9.64 -1.72 12.14
CA LEU A 275 -10.54 -0.80 12.87
C LEU A 275 -10.22 -0.76 14.37
N SER A 276 -9.77 -1.85 14.97
CA SER A 276 -9.41 -1.90 16.39
C SER A 276 -8.26 -0.97 16.78
N TYR A 277 -7.45 -0.53 15.81
CA TYR A 277 -6.38 0.46 15.98
C TYR A 277 -6.82 1.91 15.78
N GLN A 278 -8.14 2.16 15.66
CA GLN A 278 -8.73 3.51 15.60
C GLN A 278 -8.09 4.38 14.49
N PRO A 279 -8.28 4.06 13.22
CA PRO A 279 -7.70 4.84 12.13
C PRO A 279 -8.14 6.29 12.19
N ALA A 280 -7.21 7.21 11.92
CA ALA A 280 -7.50 8.64 11.83
C ALA A 280 -8.29 8.97 10.55
N ILE A 281 -7.98 8.25 9.45
CA ILE A 281 -8.63 8.40 8.15
C ILE A 281 -8.88 7.01 7.56
N ILE A 282 -10.10 6.80 7.08
CA ILE A 282 -10.40 5.73 6.13
C ILE A 282 -10.46 6.42 4.76
N LEU A 283 -9.42 6.22 3.96
CA LEU A 283 -9.27 6.90 2.68
C LEU A 283 -10.05 6.14 1.62
N GLU A 284 -11.25 6.61 1.29
CA GLU A 284 -12.04 6.08 0.19
C GLU A 284 -11.33 6.33 -1.15
N LYS A 285 -11.33 5.32 -1.99
CA LYS A 285 -10.82 5.37 -3.36
C LYS A 285 -11.94 5.05 -4.33
N TYR A 286 -12.09 5.90 -5.33
CA TYR A 286 -13.11 5.77 -6.38
C TYR A 286 -12.50 5.28 -7.67
N VAL A 287 -13.30 4.57 -8.44
CA VAL A 287 -13.12 4.37 -9.88
C VAL A 287 -13.93 5.44 -10.59
N ALA A 288 -13.33 6.16 -11.52
CA ALA A 288 -13.99 7.16 -12.36
C ALA A 288 -13.94 6.70 -13.82
N CYS A 289 -15.08 6.32 -14.40
CA CYS A 289 -15.20 5.89 -15.80
C CYS A 289 -16.13 6.83 -16.58
N LEU A 290 -15.94 6.95 -17.90
CA LEU A 290 -16.84 7.69 -18.75
C LEU A 290 -18.20 7.00 -18.84
N LYS A 291 -19.31 7.77 -18.66
CA LYS A 291 -20.69 7.24 -18.57
C LYS A 291 -21.20 6.58 -19.86
N ASP A 292 -20.70 7.05 -20.99
CA ASP A 292 -21.16 6.61 -22.33
C ASP A 292 -20.40 5.34 -22.80
N GLU A 293 -19.51 4.80 -21.98
CA GLU A 293 -18.71 3.63 -22.28
C GLU A 293 -19.17 2.42 -21.45
N PRO A 294 -19.35 1.24 -22.08
CA PRO A 294 -19.75 0.04 -21.35
C PRO A 294 -18.59 -0.42 -20.44
N VAL A 295 -18.80 -0.35 -19.17
CA VAL A 295 -17.83 -0.82 -18.18
C VAL A 295 -18.47 -1.89 -17.32
N GLU A 296 -17.93 -3.10 -17.33
CA GLU A 296 -18.21 -4.06 -16.28
C GLU A 296 -17.61 -3.50 -14.96
N ALA A 297 -18.25 -3.80 -13.84
CA ALA A 297 -17.78 -3.28 -12.54
C ALA A 297 -16.31 -3.69 -12.32
N ILE A 298 -15.39 -2.73 -12.45
CA ILE A 298 -13.96 -2.97 -12.21
C ILE A 298 -13.79 -3.39 -10.77
N LYS A 299 -13.32 -4.61 -10.58
CA LYS A 299 -12.88 -5.11 -9.28
C LYS A 299 -11.37 -5.00 -9.22
N TRP A 300 -10.88 -4.43 -8.14
CA TRP A 300 -9.47 -4.28 -7.86
C TRP A 300 -8.74 -5.63 -7.72
#